data_c1afb9f06d261d3828cca53581d796b3
#
_entry.id   c1afb9f06d261d3828cca53581d796b3
#
_cell.length_a   1.000
_cell.length_b   1.000
_cell.length_c   1.000
_cell.angle_alpha   90.00
_cell.angle_beta   90.00
_cell.angle_gamma   90.00
#
_symmetry.space_group_name_H-M   'P 1'
#
loop_
_entity.id
_entity.type
_entity.pdbx_description
1 polymer ?
#
loop_
_entity_poly.entity_id
_entity_poly.type
_entity_poly.pdbx_seq_one_letter_code
_entity_poly.pdbx_strand_id
1 'polypeptide(L)'
;MRGIRTNGWAKLAGFSLLAFCAVLLGAGLFRALRGAPAETAPKFKFDPDWPKPLPNKWKIGGITGLAVDKDDNVWALDRPNDLTDIELEAELNPPIADCCKRPPAMIHFDKEGNVIGSFDPPQGHGMAVDSKGFAYIGNVDHGIGNVRKYDEKTGKLIAELPHTPEMPPGGGGGDGGALTSDHVAGHGGAGPVAGFIRPVVGGVQRAQPSPEAQVARQAAIKAFREKYPPTTPMIVGGIEEVRLDEPAHELYAADNYLGGRVMVFDLDTFAFKRGWGAYGHKLSEISTDDKDREYTPNGPMPKEFRGHLTLNVSHDGLVYAADRMANRIHVFTRDGKFLKEFKMAEWTAVGGSTGGVMFSPDKEQRLLYISDLTNNHIWFLNREDGKILGQMGQMGENGGQFFGLHMEAVDSKGIIYTGEVFAGQRVQRFLPVK
;
A
#
# COMPACT_ATOMS: atom_id res chain seq x y z
N MET A 1 27.81 -56.98 51.20
CA MET A 1 28.59 -56.08 50.32
C MET A 1 27.63 -55.07 49.69
N ARG A 2 27.77 -53.80 50.02
CA ARG A 2 26.83 -52.73 49.66
C ARG A 2 27.24 -52.18 48.30
N GLY A 3 26.36 -52.21 47.29
CA GLY A 3 26.56 -51.54 45.98
C GLY A 3 25.91 -50.15 45.99
N ILE A 4 26.71 -49.14 45.69
CA ILE A 4 26.34 -47.72 45.63
C ILE A 4 25.59 -47.45 44.33
N ARG A 5 24.34 -47.02 44.42
CA ARG A 5 23.59 -46.44 43.28
C ARG A 5 23.97 -44.98 43.13
N THR A 6 24.65 -44.63 42.07
CA THR A 6 24.95 -43.22 41.69
C THR A 6 23.78 -42.60 40.95
N ASN A 7 23.36 -41.42 41.43
CA ASN A 7 22.20 -40.65 40.98
C ASN A 7 22.33 -40.18 39.53
N GLY A 8 21.37 -40.61 38.66
CA GLY A 8 21.18 -40.19 37.30
C GLY A 8 20.54 -38.78 37.08
N TRP A 9 20.32 -38.04 38.17
CA TRP A 9 19.59 -36.75 38.12
C TRP A 9 20.47 -35.54 37.85
N ALA A 10 21.78 -35.62 38.03
CA ALA A 10 22.67 -34.51 37.79
C ALA A 10 22.96 -34.20 36.29
N LYS A 11 22.67 -35.15 35.38
CA LYS A 11 22.88 -34.98 33.94
C LYS A 11 21.72 -34.31 33.21
N LEU A 12 20.49 -34.39 33.73
CA LEU A 12 19.31 -33.75 33.15
C LEU A 12 19.22 -32.25 33.47
N ALA A 13 19.69 -31.84 34.64
CA ALA A 13 19.69 -30.41 35.03
C ALA A 13 20.70 -29.58 34.26
N GLY A 14 21.86 -30.16 33.84
CA GLY A 14 22.87 -29.48 33.04
C GLY A 14 22.43 -29.21 31.61
N PHE A 15 21.67 -30.10 30.98
CA PHE A 15 21.17 -29.92 29.61
C PHE A 15 20.08 -28.85 29.52
N SER A 16 19.20 -28.76 30.53
CA SER A 16 18.16 -27.73 30.58
C SER A 16 18.72 -26.32 30.81
N LEU A 17 19.77 -26.18 31.61
CA LEU A 17 20.41 -24.87 31.84
C LEU A 17 21.19 -24.36 30.63
N LEU A 18 21.89 -25.26 29.91
CA LEU A 18 22.61 -24.93 28.68
C LEU A 18 21.65 -24.55 27.53
N ALA A 19 20.53 -25.24 27.38
CA ALA A 19 19.52 -24.89 26.40
C ALA A 19 18.84 -23.54 26.69
N PHE A 20 18.58 -23.26 27.97
CA PHE A 20 18.00 -21.98 28.38
C PHE A 20 18.99 -20.81 28.23
N CYS A 21 20.26 -21.01 28.55
CA CYS A 21 21.30 -20.01 28.31
C CYS A 21 21.55 -19.78 26.79
N ALA A 22 21.49 -20.82 25.96
CA ALA A 22 21.63 -20.69 24.51
C ALA A 22 20.45 -19.89 23.89
N VAL A 23 19.22 -20.10 24.38
CA VAL A 23 18.04 -19.34 23.94
C VAL A 23 18.11 -17.89 24.41
N LEU A 24 18.58 -17.63 25.64
CA LEU A 24 18.75 -16.26 26.15
C LEU A 24 19.93 -15.53 25.47
N LEU A 25 21.02 -16.23 25.17
CA LEU A 25 22.15 -15.67 24.42
C LEU A 25 21.76 -15.45 22.95
N GLY A 26 20.99 -16.35 22.33
CA GLY A 26 20.44 -16.17 20.99
C GLY A 26 19.49 -15.00 20.91
N ALA A 27 18.58 -14.85 21.85
CA ALA A 27 17.66 -13.72 21.93
C ALA A 27 18.40 -12.39 22.21
N GLY A 28 19.42 -12.41 23.08
CA GLY A 28 20.24 -11.26 23.37
C GLY A 28 21.13 -10.83 22.18
N LEU A 29 21.69 -11.79 21.44
CA LEU A 29 22.45 -11.51 20.22
C LEU A 29 21.54 -10.99 19.08
N PHE A 30 20.33 -11.53 18.94
CA PHE A 30 19.34 -11.03 17.98
C PHE A 30 18.88 -9.60 18.30
N ARG A 31 18.81 -9.26 19.58
CA ARG A 31 18.47 -7.90 20.02
C ARG A 31 19.64 -6.92 19.84
N ALA A 32 20.88 -7.37 20.05
CA ALA A 32 22.09 -6.56 19.81
C ALA A 32 22.35 -6.27 18.33
N LEU A 33 21.86 -7.13 17.42
CA LEU A 33 21.98 -6.94 15.98
C LEU A 33 20.93 -5.97 15.41
N ARG A 34 19.85 -5.67 16.14
CA ARG A 34 18.77 -4.79 15.67
C ARG A 34 18.94 -3.30 16.03
N GLY A 35 20.00 -2.92 16.69
CA GLY A 35 20.15 -1.56 17.20
C GLY A 35 19.20 -1.25 18.38
N ALA A 36 19.42 -0.14 19.07
CA ALA A 36 18.48 0.33 20.08
C ALA A 36 17.20 0.84 19.42
N PRO A 37 16.02 0.61 20.02
CA PRO A 37 14.76 1.20 19.52
C PRO A 37 14.88 2.71 19.35
N ALA A 38 14.21 3.27 18.35
CA ALA A 38 14.13 4.71 18.20
C ALA A 38 13.32 5.30 19.38
N GLU A 39 13.85 6.33 20.02
CA GLU A 39 13.22 6.93 21.21
C GLU A 39 12.30 8.10 20.86
N THR A 40 12.54 8.77 19.74
CA THR A 40 11.82 9.98 19.33
C THR A 40 11.41 9.94 17.87
N ALA A 41 10.31 10.62 17.55
CA ALA A 41 9.91 10.85 16.18
C ALA A 41 10.92 11.73 15.43
N PRO A 42 11.25 11.42 14.18
CA PRO A 42 12.06 12.30 13.35
C PRO A 42 11.27 13.58 13.02
N LYS A 43 12.01 14.64 12.71
CA LYS A 43 11.42 15.91 12.28
C LYS A 43 11.70 16.17 10.82
N PHE A 44 10.72 16.73 10.14
CA PHE A 44 10.83 17.07 8.73
C PHE A 44 10.37 18.50 8.49
N LYS A 45 10.85 19.09 7.43
CA LYS A 45 10.35 20.36 6.90
C LYS A 45 9.89 20.17 5.47
N PHE A 46 8.78 20.78 5.12
CA PHE A 46 8.30 20.89 3.74
C PHE A 46 9.32 21.64 2.87
N ASP A 47 9.52 21.14 1.66
CA ASP A 47 10.34 21.76 0.64
C ASP A 47 9.47 22.39 -0.44
N PRO A 48 9.35 23.73 -0.48
CA PRO A 48 8.49 24.41 -1.46
C PRO A 48 9.08 24.44 -2.88
N ASP A 49 10.35 24.08 -3.04
CA ASP A 49 11.05 24.14 -4.33
C ASP A 49 10.93 22.82 -5.13
N TRP A 50 10.27 21.81 -4.59
CA TRP A 50 10.05 20.51 -5.20
C TRP A 50 8.56 20.12 -5.20
N PRO A 51 8.00 19.63 -6.33
CA PRO A 51 8.62 19.54 -7.66
C PRO A 51 8.72 20.92 -8.32
N LYS A 52 9.52 21.01 -9.38
CA LYS A 52 9.52 22.19 -10.26
C LYS A 52 8.22 22.25 -11.05
N PRO A 53 7.86 23.42 -11.60
CA PRO A 53 6.68 23.53 -12.46
C PRO A 53 6.68 22.47 -13.56
N LEU A 54 5.54 21.78 -13.70
CA LEU A 54 5.41 20.70 -14.67
C LEU A 54 5.47 21.23 -16.12
N PRO A 55 6.09 20.49 -17.04
CA PRO A 55 6.15 20.89 -18.44
C PRO A 55 4.76 20.82 -19.10
N ASN A 56 4.63 21.36 -20.29
CA ASN A 56 3.45 21.24 -21.15
C ASN A 56 2.12 21.69 -20.52
N LYS A 57 2.17 22.51 -19.47
CA LYS A 57 1.00 22.93 -18.68
C LYS A 57 0.29 21.75 -17.99
N TRP A 58 1.02 20.70 -17.65
CA TRP A 58 0.46 19.55 -16.95
C TRP A 58 -0.04 19.91 -15.54
N LYS A 59 -1.14 19.28 -15.17
CA LYS A 59 -1.65 19.26 -13.80
C LYS A 59 -1.79 17.80 -13.35
N ILE A 60 -1.21 17.48 -12.21
CA ILE A 60 -1.33 16.16 -11.58
C ILE A 60 -2.76 15.96 -11.09
N GLY A 61 -3.30 14.77 -11.33
CA GLY A 61 -4.51 14.26 -10.69
C GLY A 61 -4.21 13.54 -9.37
N GLY A 62 -4.96 12.51 -9.04
CA GLY A 62 -4.75 11.72 -7.82
C GLY A 62 -3.52 10.80 -7.93
N ILE A 63 -2.63 10.85 -6.95
CA ILE A 63 -1.44 9.99 -6.91
C ILE A 63 -1.77 8.65 -6.25
N THR A 64 -1.59 7.56 -6.99
CA THR A 64 -1.90 6.19 -6.57
C THR A 64 -0.70 5.27 -6.51
N GLY A 65 0.48 5.80 -6.76
CA GLY A 65 1.74 5.10 -6.56
C GLY A 65 2.91 6.08 -6.49
N LEU A 66 3.87 5.78 -5.62
CA LEU A 66 5.15 6.45 -5.54
C LEU A 66 6.26 5.42 -5.38
N ALA A 67 7.34 5.60 -6.11
CA ALA A 67 8.54 4.81 -5.93
C ALA A 67 9.78 5.68 -6.08
N VAL A 68 10.84 5.34 -5.35
CA VAL A 68 12.16 5.94 -5.49
C VAL A 68 13.05 4.93 -6.18
N ASP A 69 13.73 5.34 -7.25
CA ASP A 69 14.66 4.49 -7.96
C ASP A 69 16.03 4.43 -7.26
N LYS A 70 16.93 3.58 -7.80
CA LYS A 70 18.30 3.40 -7.26
C LYS A 70 19.16 4.68 -7.27
N ASP A 71 18.76 5.67 -8.04
CA ASP A 71 19.46 6.95 -8.18
C ASP A 71 18.80 8.08 -7.37
N ASP A 72 17.86 7.72 -6.46
CA ASP A 72 17.03 8.63 -5.66
C ASP A 72 16.13 9.56 -6.50
N ASN A 73 15.78 9.19 -7.73
CA ASN A 73 14.74 9.89 -8.47
C ASN A 73 13.36 9.31 -8.12
N VAL A 74 12.31 10.06 -8.40
CA VAL A 74 10.96 9.73 -7.95
C VAL A 74 10.04 9.45 -9.14
N TRP A 75 9.44 8.28 -9.14
CA TRP A 75 8.34 7.93 -10.02
C TRP A 75 7.01 8.16 -9.33
N ALA A 76 6.11 8.86 -9.99
CA ALA A 76 4.73 9.07 -9.55
C ALA A 76 3.75 8.44 -10.54
N LEU A 77 2.86 7.60 -10.03
CA LEU A 77 1.73 7.06 -10.75
C LEU A 77 0.52 7.98 -10.50
N ASP A 78 0.13 8.67 -11.54
CA ASP A 78 -0.92 9.68 -11.55
C ASP A 78 -2.23 9.12 -12.14
N ARG A 79 -3.34 9.70 -11.74
CA ARG A 79 -4.66 9.50 -12.33
C ARG A 79 -5.12 10.75 -13.09
N PRO A 80 -4.71 10.95 -14.34
CA PRO A 80 -5.09 12.13 -15.12
C PRO A 80 -6.61 12.26 -15.31
N ASN A 81 -7.36 11.15 -15.23
CA ASN A 81 -8.82 11.16 -15.37
C ASN A 81 -9.56 11.63 -14.09
N ASP A 82 -8.84 11.87 -12.99
CA ASP A 82 -9.41 12.51 -11.79
C ASP A 82 -9.57 14.03 -11.96
N LEU A 83 -8.93 14.61 -12.99
CA LEU A 83 -9.04 16.03 -13.31
C LEU A 83 -10.41 16.38 -13.90
N THR A 84 -10.95 17.50 -13.47
CA THR A 84 -12.26 18.01 -13.87
C THR A 84 -12.19 18.81 -15.16
N ASP A 85 -13.32 19.00 -15.83
CA ASP A 85 -13.39 19.79 -17.05
C ASP A 85 -12.87 21.23 -16.87
N ILE A 86 -13.16 21.84 -15.72
CA ILE A 86 -12.66 23.20 -15.40
C ILE A 86 -11.14 23.24 -15.19
N GLU A 87 -10.53 22.15 -14.80
CA GLU A 87 -9.07 22.04 -14.66
C GLU A 87 -8.39 21.76 -16.00
N LEU A 88 -9.15 21.36 -17.03
CA LEU A 88 -8.63 20.92 -18.33
C LEU A 88 -8.98 21.87 -19.47
N GLU A 89 -9.33 23.11 -19.18
CA GLU A 89 -9.75 24.10 -20.19
C GLU A 89 -8.68 24.41 -21.23
N ALA A 90 -7.39 24.17 -20.91
CA ALA A 90 -6.30 24.30 -21.88
C ALA A 90 -6.18 23.14 -22.88
N GLU A 91 -6.92 22.03 -22.67
CA GLU A 91 -6.99 20.89 -23.62
C GLU A 91 -7.99 21.15 -24.75
N LEU A 92 -8.91 22.06 -24.58
CA LEU A 92 -9.93 22.36 -25.57
C LEU A 92 -9.33 22.88 -26.87
N ASN A 93 -10.03 22.71 -27.96
CA ASN A 93 -9.61 23.23 -29.27
C ASN A 93 -10.72 24.15 -29.87
N PRO A 94 -10.56 25.48 -29.84
CA PRO A 94 -9.43 26.21 -29.25
C PRO A 94 -9.43 26.17 -27.73
N PRO A 95 -8.26 26.36 -27.10
CA PRO A 95 -8.17 26.51 -25.64
C PRO A 95 -8.92 27.74 -25.14
N ILE A 96 -9.59 27.62 -23.99
CA ILE A 96 -10.32 28.72 -23.36
C ILE A 96 -9.65 29.22 -22.08
N ALA A 97 -8.55 28.58 -21.65
CA ALA A 97 -7.71 28.99 -20.53
C ALA A 97 -6.23 28.73 -20.80
N ASP A 98 -5.35 29.34 -19.99
CA ASP A 98 -3.89 29.17 -20.10
C ASP A 98 -3.41 27.84 -19.51
N CYS A 99 -4.14 27.28 -18.56
CA CYS A 99 -3.88 26.01 -17.85
C CYS A 99 -5.21 25.24 -17.69
N CYS A 100 -5.24 23.92 -17.60
CA CYS A 100 -4.13 22.98 -17.62
C CYS A 100 -4.39 21.84 -18.62
N LYS A 101 -3.47 20.88 -18.68
CA LYS A 101 -3.57 19.68 -19.53
C LYS A 101 -3.27 18.43 -18.71
N ARG A 102 -3.83 17.30 -19.15
CA ARG A 102 -3.52 15.99 -18.57
C ARG A 102 -2.07 15.62 -18.79
N PRO A 103 -1.36 15.16 -17.76
CA PRO A 103 -0.08 14.51 -17.91
C PRO A 103 -0.24 13.05 -18.35
N PRO A 104 0.84 12.38 -18.79
CA PRO A 104 0.90 10.92 -18.79
C PRO A 104 0.73 10.37 -17.39
N ALA A 105 0.17 9.14 -17.25
CA ALA A 105 -0.07 8.53 -15.95
C ALA A 105 1.22 8.21 -15.16
N MET A 106 2.37 8.06 -15.83
CA MET A 106 3.66 7.88 -15.15
C MET A 106 4.55 9.08 -15.40
N ILE A 107 5.02 9.71 -14.31
CA ILE A 107 5.89 10.88 -14.32
C ILE A 107 7.16 10.58 -13.53
N HIS A 108 8.33 10.86 -14.12
CA HIS A 108 9.64 10.67 -13.51
C HIS A 108 10.28 12.02 -13.18
N PHE A 109 10.56 12.23 -11.90
CA PHE A 109 11.20 13.43 -11.38
C PHE A 109 12.64 13.13 -10.98
N ASP A 110 13.57 14.05 -11.28
CA ASP A 110 14.89 14.02 -10.68
C ASP A 110 14.87 14.53 -9.22
N LYS A 111 16.03 14.46 -8.56
CA LYS A 111 16.18 14.95 -7.17
C LYS A 111 15.92 16.45 -7.04
N GLU A 112 16.15 17.21 -8.10
CA GLU A 112 15.92 18.65 -8.18
C GLU A 112 14.46 19.00 -8.43
N GLY A 113 13.63 18.00 -8.81
CA GLY A 113 12.20 18.12 -9.06
C GLY A 113 11.84 18.38 -10.52
N ASN A 114 12.78 18.29 -11.44
CA ASN A 114 12.49 18.40 -12.86
C ASN A 114 11.89 17.10 -13.39
N VAL A 115 10.95 17.17 -14.31
CA VAL A 115 10.47 16.01 -15.04
C VAL A 115 11.54 15.57 -16.05
N ILE A 116 12.07 14.36 -15.89
CA ILE A 116 13.11 13.76 -16.72
C ILE A 116 12.61 12.62 -17.60
N GLY A 117 11.38 12.18 -17.41
CA GLY A 117 10.75 11.12 -18.19
C GLY A 117 9.26 11.00 -17.89
N SER A 118 8.57 10.35 -18.78
CA SER A 118 7.16 10.00 -18.60
C SER A 118 6.74 8.95 -19.62
N PHE A 119 5.72 8.14 -19.28
CA PHE A 119 5.01 7.29 -20.23
C PHE A 119 3.57 7.12 -19.76
N ASP A 120 2.68 6.63 -20.62
CA ASP A 120 1.26 6.64 -20.37
C ASP A 120 0.66 5.21 -20.33
N PRO A 121 0.85 4.46 -19.23
CA PRO A 121 0.14 3.20 -19.03
C PRO A 121 -1.32 3.46 -18.66
N PRO A 122 -2.19 2.45 -18.71
CA PRO A 122 -3.49 2.54 -18.06
C PRO A 122 -3.36 2.97 -16.60
N GLN A 123 -4.25 3.83 -16.14
CA GLN A 123 -4.25 4.28 -14.75
C GLN A 123 -4.34 3.08 -13.80
N GLY A 124 -3.53 3.12 -12.74
CA GLY A 124 -3.36 2.01 -11.85
C GLY A 124 -3.38 2.39 -10.38
N HIS A 125 -2.98 1.42 -9.55
CA HIS A 125 -2.82 1.58 -8.11
C HIS A 125 -1.67 0.71 -7.61
N GLY A 126 -0.78 1.31 -6.81
CA GLY A 126 0.44 0.68 -6.35
C GLY A 126 1.49 0.51 -7.45
N MET A 127 2.73 0.74 -7.11
CA MET A 127 3.84 0.58 -8.04
C MET A 127 5.16 0.27 -7.34
N ALA A 128 6.06 -0.31 -8.10
CA ALA A 128 7.46 -0.45 -7.74
C ALA A 128 8.34 -0.26 -8.97
N VAL A 129 9.60 0.10 -8.76
CA VAL A 129 10.64 0.13 -9.81
C VAL A 129 11.80 -0.75 -9.39
N ASP A 130 12.42 -1.46 -10.33
CA ASP A 130 13.57 -2.31 -10.04
C ASP A 130 14.90 -1.65 -10.42
N SER A 131 16.00 -2.23 -9.95
CA SER A 131 17.35 -1.75 -10.23
C SER A 131 17.77 -1.87 -11.70
N LYS A 132 17.00 -2.62 -12.51
CA LYS A 132 17.27 -2.89 -13.94
C LYS A 132 16.55 -1.89 -14.88
N GLY A 133 15.69 -1.02 -14.35
CA GLY A 133 14.94 -0.02 -15.11
C GLY A 133 13.59 -0.51 -15.62
N PHE A 134 12.90 -1.31 -14.80
CA PHE A 134 11.53 -1.71 -15.07
C PHE A 134 10.58 -1.19 -13.99
N ALA A 135 9.42 -0.70 -14.42
CA ALA A 135 8.32 -0.32 -13.54
C ALA A 135 7.26 -1.42 -13.50
N TYR A 136 6.78 -1.74 -12.31
CA TYR A 136 5.70 -2.69 -12.05
C TYR A 136 4.51 -1.90 -11.53
N ILE A 137 3.41 -1.93 -12.26
CA ILE A 137 2.23 -1.11 -11.98
C ILE A 137 1.03 -2.03 -11.77
N GLY A 138 0.38 -1.89 -10.60
CA GLY A 138 -0.90 -2.50 -10.34
C GLY A 138 -2.00 -1.79 -11.12
N ASN A 139 -2.84 -2.54 -11.80
CA ASN A 139 -3.94 -2.03 -12.60
C ASN A 139 -5.27 -2.67 -12.21
N VAL A 140 -6.35 -1.93 -12.48
CA VAL A 140 -7.70 -2.47 -12.53
C VAL A 140 -8.31 -2.06 -13.87
N ASP A 141 -7.77 -2.64 -14.93
CA ASP A 141 -8.16 -2.35 -16.31
C ASP A 141 -9.48 -3.06 -16.64
N HIS A 142 -10.49 -2.32 -17.08
CA HIS A 142 -11.85 -2.83 -17.30
C HIS A 142 -12.38 -3.65 -16.11
N GLY A 143 -11.96 -3.32 -14.88
CA GLY A 143 -12.36 -4.02 -13.67
C GLY A 143 -11.56 -5.30 -13.35
N ILE A 144 -10.60 -5.68 -14.17
CA ILE A 144 -9.72 -6.83 -13.95
C ILE A 144 -8.45 -6.36 -13.28
N GLY A 145 -8.16 -6.90 -12.07
CA GLY A 145 -6.92 -6.60 -11.36
C GLY A 145 -5.74 -7.34 -11.96
N ASN A 146 -4.64 -6.63 -12.22
CA ASN A 146 -3.39 -7.22 -12.67
C ASN A 146 -2.17 -6.41 -12.24
N VAL A 147 -0.97 -6.94 -12.47
CA VAL A 147 0.30 -6.19 -12.36
C VAL A 147 1.01 -6.29 -13.68
N ARG A 148 1.39 -5.15 -14.24
CA ARG A 148 2.09 -5.04 -15.51
C ARG A 148 3.51 -4.52 -15.32
N LYS A 149 4.46 -5.16 -16.01
CA LYS A 149 5.87 -4.75 -16.07
C LYS A 149 6.14 -3.94 -17.32
N TYR A 150 6.69 -2.76 -17.16
CA TYR A 150 7.04 -1.83 -18.25
C TYR A 150 8.53 -1.55 -18.25
N ASP A 151 9.08 -1.32 -19.43
CA ASP A 151 10.39 -0.68 -19.58
C ASP A 151 10.24 0.82 -19.29
N GLU A 152 10.97 1.34 -18.32
CA GLU A 152 10.84 2.73 -17.84
C GLU A 152 11.15 3.79 -18.91
N LYS A 153 12.08 3.48 -19.83
CA LYS A 153 12.54 4.46 -20.83
C LYS A 153 11.58 4.57 -22.00
N THR A 154 10.98 3.45 -22.38
CA THR A 154 10.16 3.37 -23.59
C THR A 154 8.68 3.30 -23.30
N GLY A 155 8.28 3.03 -22.05
CA GLY A 155 6.89 2.75 -21.67
C GLY A 155 6.34 1.46 -22.28
N LYS A 156 7.20 0.60 -22.84
CA LYS A 156 6.77 -0.64 -23.49
C LYS A 156 6.36 -1.67 -22.44
N LEU A 157 5.17 -2.24 -22.60
CA LEU A 157 4.73 -3.40 -21.83
C LEU A 157 5.62 -4.61 -22.14
N ILE A 158 6.20 -5.20 -21.10
CA ILE A 158 7.11 -6.33 -21.18
C ILE A 158 6.42 -7.63 -20.81
N ALA A 159 5.67 -7.62 -19.69
CA ALA A 159 5.00 -8.79 -19.16
C ALA A 159 3.85 -8.41 -18.24
N GLU A 160 3.03 -9.38 -17.88
CA GLU A 160 1.87 -9.22 -17.03
C GLU A 160 1.75 -10.42 -16.08
N LEU A 161 1.42 -10.17 -14.79
CA LEU A 161 1.18 -11.24 -13.84
C LEU A 161 -0.08 -12.03 -14.19
N PRO A 162 -0.13 -13.32 -13.81
CA PRO A 162 -1.35 -14.11 -13.93
C PRO A 162 -2.51 -13.48 -13.14
N HIS A 163 -3.64 -13.32 -13.80
CA HIS A 163 -4.87 -12.76 -13.21
C HIS A 163 -6.11 -13.46 -13.78
N THR A 164 -7.27 -13.30 -13.12
CA THR A 164 -8.52 -13.85 -13.62
C THR A 164 -8.92 -13.17 -14.94
N PRO A 165 -9.45 -13.94 -15.91
CA PRO A 165 -9.88 -13.38 -17.18
C PRO A 165 -11.24 -12.65 -17.09
N GLU A 166 -11.91 -12.72 -15.95
CA GLU A 166 -13.24 -12.17 -15.71
C GLU A 166 -13.20 -11.01 -14.74
N MET A 167 -14.05 -10.03 -14.99
CA MET A 167 -14.25 -8.90 -14.10
C MET A 167 -14.90 -9.36 -12.78
N PRO A 168 -14.33 -9.00 -11.62
CA PRO A 168 -14.98 -9.25 -10.34
C PRO A 168 -16.33 -8.55 -10.23
N PRO A 169 -17.36 -9.19 -9.69
CA PRO A 169 -18.66 -8.55 -9.49
C PRO A 169 -18.57 -7.31 -8.61
N GLY A 170 -19.12 -6.21 -9.05
CA GLY A 170 -19.11 -4.95 -8.33
C GLY A 170 -17.93 -4.03 -8.64
N GLY A 171 -17.19 -4.35 -9.69
CA GLY A 171 -16.03 -3.59 -10.13
C GLY A 171 -14.81 -3.80 -9.22
N GLY A 172 -13.65 -3.88 -9.80
CA GLY A 172 -12.40 -4.03 -9.05
C GLY A 172 -11.85 -2.73 -8.47
N GLY A 173 -12.67 -1.70 -8.35
CA GLY A 173 -12.23 -0.41 -7.83
C GLY A 173 -12.38 -0.33 -6.32
N GLY A 174 -11.33 0.09 -5.65
CA GLY A 174 -11.23 0.15 -4.21
C GLY A 174 -12.27 0.98 -3.49
N ASP A 175 -12.99 1.78 -4.17
CA ASP A 175 -13.88 2.74 -3.54
C ASP A 175 -15.37 2.41 -3.75
N GLY A 176 -15.68 1.12 -4.00
CA GLY A 176 -17.05 0.65 -4.10
C GLY A 176 -17.82 1.14 -5.33
N GLY A 177 -17.13 1.70 -6.28
CA GLY A 177 -17.65 2.11 -7.57
C GLY A 177 -16.99 1.35 -8.72
N ALA A 178 -17.77 0.92 -9.71
CA ALA A 178 -17.19 0.50 -10.96
C ALA A 178 -16.29 1.61 -11.49
N LEU A 179 -15.09 1.24 -11.93
CA LEU A 179 -14.28 2.11 -12.78
C LEU A 179 -14.98 2.21 -14.14
N THR A 180 -16.06 2.93 -14.17
CA THR A 180 -16.71 3.31 -15.40
C THR A 180 -16.19 4.67 -15.79
N SER A 181 -16.23 4.98 -17.08
CA SER A 181 -15.95 6.31 -17.62
C SER A 181 -16.68 7.46 -16.92
N ASP A 182 -17.68 7.15 -16.11
CA ASP A 182 -18.46 8.09 -15.30
C ASP A 182 -17.68 8.64 -14.09
N HIS A 183 -16.47 8.11 -13.80
CA HIS A 183 -15.52 8.73 -12.87
C HIS A 183 -14.94 10.06 -13.39
N VAL A 184 -15.13 10.32 -14.66
CA VAL A 184 -14.67 11.55 -15.31
C VAL A 184 -15.45 12.78 -14.84
N ALA A 185 -16.60 12.63 -14.22
CA ALA A 185 -17.36 13.76 -13.74
C ALA A 185 -16.83 14.28 -12.38
N GLY A 186 -15.67 14.90 -12.43
CA GLY A 186 -15.33 15.99 -11.52
C GLY A 186 -15.07 15.70 -10.05
N HIS A 187 -14.90 14.47 -9.66
CA HIS A 187 -14.58 14.15 -8.27
C HIS A 187 -13.76 12.90 -8.24
N GLY A 188 -12.48 13.09 -8.29
CA GLY A 188 -11.50 12.06 -8.18
C GLY A 188 -12.13 10.74 -7.79
N GLY A 189 -12.35 9.87 -8.71
CA GLY A 189 -12.95 8.54 -8.71
C GLY A 189 -13.42 7.90 -7.42
N ALA A 190 -13.42 8.66 -6.35
CA ALA A 190 -13.90 8.24 -5.07
C ALA A 190 -15.40 8.00 -5.20
N GLY A 191 -15.76 6.78 -5.49
CA GLY A 191 -17.01 6.23 -5.06
C GLY A 191 -17.28 6.67 -3.62
N PRO A 192 -18.44 6.54 -3.03
CA PRO A 192 -18.61 6.89 -1.64
C PRO A 192 -17.63 6.08 -0.82
N VAL A 193 -16.46 6.66 -0.56
CA VAL A 193 -15.64 6.21 0.55
C VAL A 193 -16.52 6.49 1.74
N ALA A 194 -17.08 5.47 2.34
CA ALA A 194 -17.92 5.64 3.50
C ALA A 194 -17.08 6.41 4.53
N GLY A 195 -17.61 7.51 5.04
CA GLY A 195 -16.88 8.38 5.95
C GLY A 195 -16.31 9.66 5.33
N PHE A 196 -16.12 9.76 4.02
CA PHE A 196 -15.85 11.06 3.41
C PHE A 196 -17.16 11.77 3.10
N ILE A 197 -17.35 12.92 3.73
CA ILE A 197 -18.37 13.85 3.31
C ILE A 197 -17.95 14.34 1.94
N ARG A 198 -18.61 13.84 0.90
CA ARG A 198 -18.43 14.39 -0.43
C ARG A 198 -18.86 15.85 -0.39
N PRO A 199 -18.07 16.76 -0.93
CA PRO A 199 -18.65 18.04 -1.29
C PRO A 199 -19.77 17.71 -2.28
N VAL A 200 -20.98 18.08 -1.94
CA VAL A 200 -22.15 17.97 -2.82
C VAL A 200 -22.00 19.02 -3.89
N VAL A 201 -21.20 18.74 -4.91
CA VAL A 201 -21.18 19.56 -6.10
C VAL A 201 -22.34 19.09 -6.96
N GLY A 202 -23.34 19.93 -7.07
CA GLY A 202 -24.50 19.67 -7.90
C GLY A 202 -25.63 18.82 -7.30
N GLY A 203 -25.58 18.46 -6.02
CA GLY A 203 -26.74 17.90 -5.29
C GLY A 203 -27.13 16.45 -5.66
N VAL A 204 -26.34 15.75 -6.45
CA VAL A 204 -26.64 14.35 -6.82
C VAL A 204 -25.96 13.41 -5.84
N GLN A 205 -26.65 13.01 -4.78
CA GLN A 205 -26.29 11.77 -4.08
C GLN A 205 -26.51 10.61 -5.05
N ARG A 206 -25.49 9.79 -5.29
CA ARG A 206 -25.72 8.48 -5.96
C ARG A 206 -26.75 7.73 -5.13
N ALA A 207 -27.83 7.33 -5.77
CA ALA A 207 -28.85 6.48 -5.15
C ALA A 207 -28.16 5.23 -4.61
N GLN A 208 -28.47 4.88 -3.35
CA GLN A 208 -28.04 3.59 -2.80
C GLN A 208 -28.64 2.50 -3.71
N PRO A 209 -27.87 1.43 -4.03
CA PRO A 209 -28.40 0.31 -4.78
C PRO A 209 -29.66 -0.22 -4.11
N SER A 210 -30.66 -0.58 -4.90
CA SER A 210 -31.88 -1.18 -4.34
C SER A 210 -31.54 -2.45 -3.54
N PRO A 211 -32.37 -2.86 -2.59
CA PRO A 211 -32.17 -4.13 -1.88
C PRO A 211 -31.98 -5.33 -2.81
N GLU A 212 -32.74 -5.36 -3.91
CA GLU A 212 -32.63 -6.42 -4.93
C GLU A 212 -31.27 -6.37 -5.65
N ALA A 213 -30.77 -5.19 -5.99
CA ALA A 213 -29.45 -5.01 -6.60
C ALA A 213 -28.34 -5.41 -5.64
N GLN A 214 -28.49 -5.15 -4.34
CA GLN A 214 -27.55 -5.59 -3.32
C GLN A 214 -27.52 -7.12 -3.19
N VAL A 215 -28.69 -7.76 -3.15
CA VAL A 215 -28.81 -9.23 -3.11
C VAL A 215 -28.21 -9.86 -4.37
N ALA A 216 -28.51 -9.33 -5.55
CA ALA A 216 -27.94 -9.81 -6.80
C ALA A 216 -26.42 -9.68 -6.83
N ARG A 217 -25.87 -8.56 -6.35
CA ARG A 217 -24.43 -8.33 -6.21
C ARG A 217 -23.78 -9.33 -5.27
N GLN A 218 -24.38 -9.59 -4.09
CA GLN A 218 -23.85 -10.58 -3.14
C GLN A 218 -23.86 -12.00 -3.74
N ALA A 219 -24.92 -12.37 -4.46
CA ALA A 219 -24.98 -13.65 -5.16
C ALA A 219 -23.88 -13.78 -6.24
N ALA A 220 -23.65 -12.71 -7.00
CA ALA A 220 -22.59 -12.68 -8.01
C ALA A 220 -21.18 -12.76 -7.38
N ILE A 221 -20.92 -12.06 -6.27
CA ILE A 221 -19.67 -12.16 -5.49
C ILE A 221 -19.44 -13.59 -5.02
N LYS A 222 -20.48 -14.23 -4.47
CA LYS A 222 -20.39 -15.61 -4.01
C LYS A 222 -20.04 -16.55 -5.16
N ALA A 223 -20.75 -16.48 -6.29
CA ALA A 223 -20.46 -17.29 -7.46
C ALA A 223 -19.05 -17.08 -8.01
N PHE A 224 -18.58 -15.83 -8.02
CA PHE A 224 -17.21 -15.50 -8.42
C PHE A 224 -16.16 -16.12 -7.50
N ARG A 225 -16.35 -16.05 -6.16
CA ARG A 225 -15.46 -16.66 -5.17
C ARG A 225 -15.49 -18.19 -5.20
N GLU A 226 -16.62 -18.80 -5.58
CA GLU A 226 -16.72 -20.26 -5.81
C GLU A 226 -15.88 -20.68 -7.03
N LYS A 227 -15.89 -19.87 -8.09
CA LYS A 227 -15.10 -20.11 -9.30
C LYS A 227 -13.61 -19.80 -9.11
N TYR A 228 -13.30 -18.76 -8.38
CA TYR A 228 -11.93 -18.30 -8.07
C TYR A 228 -11.74 -18.23 -6.55
N PRO A 229 -11.61 -19.39 -5.89
CA PRO A 229 -11.41 -19.43 -4.44
C PRO A 229 -10.08 -18.78 -4.02
N PRO A 230 -9.89 -18.48 -2.73
CA PRO A 230 -8.64 -17.88 -2.23
C PRO A 230 -7.37 -18.69 -2.57
N THR A 231 -7.50 -19.97 -2.89
CA THR A 231 -6.39 -20.83 -3.34
C THR A 231 -5.97 -20.61 -4.80
N THR A 232 -6.71 -19.81 -5.57
CA THR A 232 -6.40 -19.52 -6.98
C THR A 232 -5.01 -18.88 -7.09
N PRO A 233 -4.06 -19.45 -7.86
CA PRO A 233 -2.66 -19.01 -7.91
C PRO A 233 -2.43 -17.84 -8.89
N MET A 234 -3.34 -16.89 -8.91
CA MET A 234 -3.32 -15.68 -9.75
C MET A 234 -4.04 -14.53 -9.03
N ILE A 235 -3.91 -13.31 -9.51
CA ILE A 235 -4.65 -12.16 -8.98
C ILE A 235 -6.15 -12.34 -9.25
N VAL A 236 -6.95 -12.16 -8.20
CA VAL A 236 -8.41 -12.38 -8.24
C VAL A 236 -9.18 -11.08 -8.03
N GLY A 237 -8.70 -10.25 -7.12
CA GLY A 237 -9.32 -8.98 -6.77
C GLY A 237 -8.72 -7.81 -7.53
N GLY A 238 -8.49 -6.70 -6.85
CA GLY A 238 -7.76 -5.54 -7.37
C GLY A 238 -6.42 -5.38 -6.68
N ILE A 239 -5.45 -4.84 -7.37
CA ILE A 239 -4.14 -4.55 -6.79
C ILE A 239 -4.18 -3.20 -6.08
N GLU A 240 -3.76 -3.20 -4.82
CA GLU A 240 -3.58 -1.96 -4.03
C GLU A 240 -2.11 -1.59 -3.90
N GLU A 241 -1.21 -2.57 -3.84
CA GLU A 241 0.22 -2.34 -3.69
C GLU A 241 1.05 -3.44 -4.35
N VAL A 242 2.22 -3.05 -4.86
CA VAL A 242 3.24 -3.93 -5.42
C VAL A 242 4.58 -3.58 -4.78
N ARG A 243 5.31 -4.58 -4.30
CA ARG A 243 6.67 -4.41 -3.77
C ARG A 243 7.61 -5.49 -4.28
N LEU A 244 8.87 -5.13 -4.40
CA LEU A 244 9.92 -6.03 -4.88
C LEU A 244 10.89 -6.36 -3.76
N ASP A 245 11.26 -7.62 -3.63
CA ASP A 245 12.42 -8.09 -2.88
C ASP A 245 13.42 -8.64 -3.90
N GLU A 246 14.18 -7.74 -4.54
CA GLU A 246 15.12 -8.10 -5.59
C GLU A 246 16.16 -9.13 -5.13
N PRO A 247 16.75 -9.01 -3.91
CA PRO A 247 17.68 -10.02 -3.40
C PRO A 247 17.07 -11.43 -3.28
N ALA A 248 15.77 -11.53 -3.04
CA ALA A 248 15.05 -12.80 -2.96
C ALA A 248 14.43 -13.23 -4.31
N HIS A 249 14.54 -12.40 -5.36
CA HIS A 249 13.86 -12.57 -6.64
C HIS A 249 12.34 -12.73 -6.48
N GLU A 250 11.71 -11.85 -5.67
CA GLU A 250 10.29 -11.95 -5.33
C GLU A 250 9.55 -10.64 -5.58
N LEU A 251 8.35 -10.79 -6.12
CA LEU A 251 7.36 -9.74 -6.24
C LEU A 251 6.22 -10.05 -5.28
N TYR A 252 5.87 -9.08 -4.45
CA TYR A 252 4.76 -9.13 -3.51
C TYR A 252 3.62 -8.26 -4.05
N ALA A 253 2.43 -8.82 -4.12
CA ALA A 253 1.22 -8.14 -4.55
C ALA A 253 0.14 -8.20 -3.47
N ALA A 254 -0.43 -7.07 -3.13
CA ALA A 254 -1.61 -6.99 -2.30
C ALA A 254 -2.85 -7.23 -3.17
N ASP A 255 -3.29 -8.49 -3.24
CA ASP A 255 -4.51 -8.90 -3.94
C ASP A 255 -5.71 -8.61 -3.04
N ASN A 256 -6.24 -7.40 -3.19
CA ASN A 256 -7.20 -6.79 -2.29
C ASN A 256 -8.66 -7.12 -2.65
N TYR A 257 -9.60 -6.45 -2.03
CA TYR A 257 -11.05 -6.56 -2.21
C TYR A 257 -11.58 -7.99 -2.15
N LEU A 258 -11.84 -8.63 -3.29
CA LEU A 258 -12.31 -10.01 -3.33
C LEU A 258 -11.22 -11.03 -3.00
N GLY A 259 -9.96 -10.70 -3.23
CA GLY A 259 -8.82 -11.52 -2.84
C GLY A 259 -8.59 -11.53 -1.34
N GLY A 260 -8.32 -10.37 -0.76
CA GLY A 260 -8.06 -10.20 0.68
C GLY A 260 -6.84 -10.98 1.16
N ARG A 261 -5.73 -10.95 0.40
CA ARG A 261 -4.55 -11.79 0.63
C ARG A 261 -3.27 -11.13 0.10
N VAL A 262 -2.15 -11.53 0.65
CA VAL A 262 -0.81 -11.26 0.11
C VAL A 262 -0.43 -12.39 -0.84
N MET A 263 0.02 -12.04 -2.04
CA MET A 263 0.47 -12.99 -3.05
C MET A 263 1.93 -12.74 -3.39
N VAL A 264 2.70 -13.82 -3.52
CA VAL A 264 4.13 -13.75 -3.85
C VAL A 264 4.39 -14.51 -5.14
N PHE A 265 5.05 -13.84 -6.07
CA PHE A 265 5.43 -14.35 -7.36
C PHE A 265 6.95 -14.30 -7.53
N ASP A 266 7.46 -15.13 -8.38
CA ASP A 266 8.84 -15.02 -8.85
C ASP A 266 8.98 -13.76 -9.70
N LEU A 267 9.99 -12.94 -9.45
CA LEU A 267 10.17 -11.62 -10.07
C LEU A 267 10.51 -11.70 -11.56
N ASP A 268 11.18 -12.78 -12.00
CA ASP A 268 11.64 -12.93 -13.37
C ASP A 268 10.60 -13.65 -14.25
N THR A 269 9.95 -14.69 -13.71
CA THR A 269 9.03 -15.57 -14.45
C THR A 269 7.56 -15.31 -14.21
N PHE A 270 7.24 -14.55 -13.16
CA PHE A 270 5.88 -14.32 -12.66
C PHE A 270 5.13 -15.60 -12.25
N ALA A 271 5.87 -16.69 -12.00
CA ALA A 271 5.30 -17.90 -11.45
C ALA A 271 4.85 -17.67 -10.00
N PHE A 272 3.65 -18.13 -9.67
CA PHE A 272 3.14 -18.07 -8.29
C PHE A 272 4.02 -18.92 -7.38
N LYS A 273 4.45 -18.36 -6.25
CA LYS A 273 5.26 -19.04 -5.22
C LYS A 273 4.45 -19.42 -4.00
N ARG A 274 3.72 -18.48 -3.42
CA ARG A 274 2.93 -18.64 -2.18
C ARG A 274 2.01 -17.44 -1.94
N GLY A 275 1.13 -17.55 -0.96
CA GLY A 275 0.29 -16.46 -0.48
C GLY A 275 -0.36 -16.80 0.84
N TRP A 276 -0.91 -15.79 1.51
CA TRP A 276 -1.57 -15.94 2.82
C TRP A 276 -2.57 -14.81 3.08
N GLY A 277 -3.48 -15.06 4.01
CA GLY A 277 -4.46 -14.12 4.53
C GLY A 277 -4.02 -13.40 5.81
N ALA A 278 -4.95 -12.72 6.44
CA ALA A 278 -4.74 -12.14 7.76
C ALA A 278 -4.31 -13.22 8.76
N TYR A 279 -3.53 -12.84 9.78
CA TYR A 279 -2.97 -13.73 10.80
C TYR A 279 -2.18 -14.93 10.28
N GLY A 280 -1.77 -14.91 9.01
CA GLY A 280 -1.02 -16.00 8.37
C GLY A 280 -1.91 -17.18 7.97
N HIS A 281 -3.22 -16.98 7.81
CA HIS A 281 -4.10 -18.00 7.29
C HIS A 281 -3.59 -18.50 5.95
N LYS A 282 -3.49 -19.82 5.79
CA LYS A 282 -3.20 -20.41 4.49
C LYS A 282 -4.31 -20.03 3.52
N LEU A 283 -3.99 -19.98 2.23
CA LEU A 283 -4.99 -19.64 1.22
C LEU A 283 -6.27 -20.48 1.31
N SER A 284 -6.15 -21.76 1.73
CA SER A 284 -7.30 -22.66 1.94
C SER A 284 -8.09 -22.38 3.23
N GLU A 285 -7.56 -21.55 4.13
CA GLU A 285 -8.18 -21.22 5.42
C GLU A 285 -8.85 -19.83 5.40
N ILE A 286 -8.61 -19.03 4.33
CA ILE A 286 -9.19 -17.69 4.18
C ILE A 286 -10.72 -17.81 4.05
N SER A 287 -11.43 -17.16 4.95
CA SER A 287 -12.89 -17.10 4.92
C SER A 287 -13.40 -16.28 3.72
N THR A 288 -14.45 -16.78 3.10
CA THR A 288 -15.20 -16.07 2.05
C THR A 288 -16.47 -15.40 2.59
N ASP A 289 -16.75 -15.52 3.89
CA ASP A 289 -17.84 -14.80 4.54
C ASP A 289 -17.43 -13.35 4.81
N ASP A 290 -18.18 -12.39 4.26
CA ASP A 290 -17.91 -10.96 4.44
C ASP A 290 -17.97 -10.51 5.91
N LYS A 291 -18.71 -11.25 6.78
CA LYS A 291 -18.76 -10.98 8.22
C LYS A 291 -17.39 -11.11 8.91
N ASP A 292 -16.53 -12.00 8.41
CA ASP A 292 -15.19 -12.19 8.94
C ASP A 292 -14.24 -11.03 8.59
N ARG A 293 -14.71 -10.10 7.74
CA ARG A 293 -14.01 -8.87 7.32
C ARG A 293 -14.61 -7.60 7.92
N GLU A 294 -15.74 -7.71 8.63
CA GLU A 294 -16.39 -6.54 9.23
C GLU A 294 -15.56 -5.97 10.38
N TYR A 295 -15.42 -4.65 10.38
CA TYR A 295 -14.76 -3.89 11.43
C TYR A 295 -15.56 -2.62 11.75
N THR A 296 -15.68 -2.31 13.02
CA THR A 296 -16.21 -1.04 13.52
C THR A 296 -15.14 -0.36 14.37
N PRO A 297 -15.00 0.98 14.31
CA PRO A 297 -14.02 1.71 15.11
C PRO A 297 -14.08 1.34 16.60
N ASN A 298 -12.91 1.10 17.19
CA ASN A 298 -12.72 0.60 18.55
C ASN A 298 -13.37 -0.76 18.85
N GLY A 299 -13.82 -1.46 17.83
CA GLY A 299 -14.39 -2.81 17.96
C GLY A 299 -13.32 -3.91 17.88
N PRO A 300 -13.76 -5.18 17.94
CA PRO A 300 -12.86 -6.31 17.76
C PRO A 300 -12.27 -6.31 16.33
N MET A 301 -11.01 -6.74 16.21
CA MET A 301 -10.36 -6.88 14.91
C MET A 301 -11.02 -7.98 14.08
N PRO A 302 -11.20 -7.79 12.77
CA PRO A 302 -11.76 -8.80 11.90
C PRO A 302 -10.79 -9.98 11.74
N LYS A 303 -11.32 -11.16 11.44
CA LYS A 303 -10.55 -12.39 11.25
C LYS A 303 -9.75 -12.35 9.95
N GLU A 304 -10.28 -11.69 8.92
CA GLU A 304 -9.65 -11.55 7.62
C GLU A 304 -9.25 -10.09 7.35
N PHE A 305 -8.46 -9.84 6.31
CA PHE A 305 -8.18 -8.48 5.89
C PHE A 305 -9.46 -7.75 5.48
N ARG A 306 -9.66 -6.56 6.05
CA ARG A 306 -10.86 -5.74 5.79
C ARG A 306 -10.84 -5.12 4.41
N GLY A 307 -9.67 -4.66 3.97
CA GLY A 307 -9.49 -4.09 2.64
C GLY A 307 -8.62 -2.83 2.61
N HIS A 308 -8.30 -2.38 1.40
CA HIS A 308 -7.24 -1.43 1.11
C HIS A 308 -5.91 -1.89 1.72
N LEU A 309 -5.52 -3.11 1.32
CA LEU A 309 -4.33 -3.77 1.81
C LEU A 309 -3.11 -3.23 1.07
N THR A 310 -2.22 -2.56 1.78
CA THR A 310 -0.89 -2.20 1.28
C THR A 310 0.17 -3.03 1.97
N LEU A 311 1.38 -3.06 1.42
CA LEU A 311 2.45 -3.86 2.00
C LEU A 311 3.84 -3.28 1.71
N ASN A 312 4.82 -3.67 2.53
CA ASN A 312 6.22 -3.45 2.23
C ASN A 312 7.09 -4.55 2.85
N VAL A 313 8.30 -4.73 2.32
CA VAL A 313 9.24 -5.76 2.78
C VAL A 313 10.48 -5.08 3.33
N SER A 314 10.85 -5.43 4.55
CA SER A 314 12.03 -4.87 5.21
C SER A 314 13.33 -5.59 4.81
N HIS A 315 14.47 -4.94 5.02
CA HIS A 315 15.79 -5.50 4.70
C HIS A 315 16.07 -6.84 5.40
N ASP A 316 15.52 -7.07 6.58
CA ASP A 316 15.62 -8.34 7.31
C ASP A 316 14.55 -9.37 6.90
N GLY A 317 13.79 -9.06 5.84
CA GLY A 317 12.85 -9.99 5.21
C GLY A 317 11.51 -10.15 5.94
N LEU A 318 11.11 -9.18 6.74
CA LEU A 318 9.76 -9.18 7.30
C LEU A 318 8.80 -8.44 6.36
N VAL A 319 7.60 -8.98 6.21
CA VAL A 319 6.53 -8.40 5.41
C VAL A 319 5.56 -7.67 6.32
N TYR A 320 5.38 -6.38 6.07
CA TYR A 320 4.43 -5.52 6.78
C TYR A 320 3.23 -5.29 5.88
N ALA A 321 2.06 -5.74 6.30
CA ALA A 321 0.81 -5.59 5.57
C ALA A 321 -0.13 -4.67 6.36
N ALA A 322 -0.39 -3.50 5.82
CA ALA A 322 -1.31 -2.52 6.40
C ALA A 322 -2.72 -2.77 5.88
N ASP A 323 -3.60 -3.14 6.79
CA ASP A 323 -5.04 -3.32 6.55
C ASP A 323 -5.75 -2.01 6.91
N ARG A 324 -5.76 -1.08 5.95
CA ARG A 324 -6.17 0.32 6.16
C ARG A 324 -7.52 0.44 6.83
N MET A 325 -8.51 -0.26 6.31
CA MET A 325 -9.89 -0.15 6.80
C MET A 325 -10.13 -0.84 8.16
N ALA A 326 -9.15 -1.57 8.67
CA ALA A 326 -9.18 -2.15 10.03
C ALA A 326 -8.16 -1.47 10.98
N ASN A 327 -7.51 -0.38 10.56
CA ASN A 327 -6.60 0.41 11.41
C ASN A 327 -5.47 -0.44 12.04
N ARG A 328 -4.90 -1.38 11.27
CA ARG A 328 -3.88 -2.29 11.77
C ARG A 328 -2.80 -2.60 10.75
N ILE A 329 -1.66 -3.05 11.26
CA ILE A 329 -0.54 -3.55 10.46
C ILE A 329 -0.19 -4.94 10.97
N HIS A 330 -0.20 -5.92 10.09
CA HIS A 330 0.30 -7.25 10.37
C HIS A 330 1.76 -7.38 9.95
N VAL A 331 2.55 -8.08 10.77
CA VAL A 331 3.94 -8.38 10.48
C VAL A 331 4.10 -9.89 10.30
N PHE A 332 4.68 -10.29 9.18
CA PHE A 332 4.91 -11.69 8.82
C PHE A 332 6.39 -11.95 8.52
N THR A 333 6.77 -13.23 8.57
CA THR A 333 7.97 -13.70 7.88
C THR A 333 7.72 -13.71 6.35
N ARG A 334 8.79 -13.88 5.54
CA ARG A 334 8.64 -14.09 4.09
C ARG A 334 7.73 -15.25 3.71
N ASP A 335 7.65 -16.28 4.58
CA ASP A 335 6.82 -17.46 4.35
C ASP A 335 5.36 -17.27 4.80
N GLY A 336 4.98 -16.06 5.22
CA GLY A 336 3.62 -15.74 5.63
C GLY A 336 3.28 -16.15 7.06
N LYS A 337 4.25 -16.58 7.88
CA LYS A 337 4.00 -16.82 9.30
C LYS A 337 3.73 -15.52 10.01
N PHE A 338 2.57 -15.36 10.62
CA PHE A 338 2.21 -14.21 11.44
C PHE A 338 3.12 -14.10 12.67
N LEU A 339 3.59 -12.90 12.95
CA LEU A 339 4.45 -12.60 14.09
C LEU A 339 3.79 -11.68 15.10
N LYS A 340 3.19 -10.59 14.64
CA LYS A 340 2.59 -9.55 15.50
C LYS A 340 1.68 -8.62 14.72
N GLU A 341 0.85 -7.89 15.45
CA GLU A 341 -0.07 -6.86 14.97
C GLU A 341 0.23 -5.54 15.66
N PHE A 342 0.21 -4.45 14.91
CA PHE A 342 0.18 -3.09 15.45
C PHE A 342 -1.17 -2.47 15.10
N LYS A 343 -1.77 -1.79 16.07
CA LYS A 343 -3.03 -1.07 15.90
C LYS A 343 -2.79 0.42 16.02
N MET A 344 -3.47 1.20 15.19
CA MET A 344 -3.29 2.63 15.14
C MET A 344 -4.61 3.36 14.99
N ALA A 345 -4.80 4.40 15.82
CA ALA A 345 -5.96 5.28 15.69
C ALA A 345 -7.26 4.46 15.47
N GLU A 346 -7.49 3.46 16.32
CA GLU A 346 -8.59 2.48 16.19
C GLU A 346 -9.99 3.15 16.12
N TRP A 347 -10.08 4.42 16.55
CA TRP A 347 -11.27 5.23 16.43
C TRP A 347 -11.57 5.73 15.01
N THR A 348 -10.61 5.59 14.08
CA THR A 348 -10.79 6.09 12.72
C THR A 348 -11.88 5.32 12.01
N ALA A 349 -12.84 6.07 11.45
CA ALA A 349 -13.96 5.50 10.74
C ALA A 349 -13.53 4.93 9.36
N VAL A 350 -14.51 4.55 8.56
CA VAL A 350 -14.32 3.99 7.23
C VAL A 350 -13.45 4.90 6.36
N GLY A 351 -12.35 4.41 5.89
CA GLY A 351 -11.26 5.14 5.26
C GLY A 351 -9.95 4.68 5.87
N GLY A 352 -9.95 4.51 7.20
CA GLY A 352 -8.87 3.90 7.97
C GLY A 352 -7.62 4.76 8.11
N SER A 353 -6.72 4.31 8.97
CA SER A 353 -5.54 5.06 9.42
C SER A 353 -4.20 4.46 8.97
N THR A 354 -4.19 3.32 8.29
CA THR A 354 -2.95 2.64 7.90
C THR A 354 -2.85 2.46 6.39
N GLY A 355 -2.64 3.59 5.67
CA GLY A 355 -2.68 3.62 4.20
C GLY A 355 -1.44 3.06 3.52
N GLY A 356 -0.24 3.34 4.02
CA GLY A 356 1.01 2.86 3.48
C GLY A 356 1.99 2.50 4.58
N VAL A 357 3.06 1.77 4.25
CA VAL A 357 4.14 1.42 5.17
C VAL A 357 5.46 1.70 4.50
N MET A 358 6.25 2.62 5.06
CA MET A 358 7.63 2.85 4.69
C MET A 358 8.55 2.67 5.89
N PHE A 359 9.84 2.52 5.61
CA PHE A 359 10.86 2.34 6.63
C PHE A 359 11.82 3.52 6.66
N SER A 360 12.38 3.80 7.85
CA SER A 360 13.50 4.72 7.93
C SER A 360 14.71 4.17 7.17
N PRO A 361 15.58 5.04 6.59
CA PRO A 361 16.67 4.63 5.72
C PRO A 361 17.89 4.05 6.47
N ASP A 362 17.85 4.07 7.79
CA ASP A 362 18.93 3.45 8.57
C ASP A 362 18.97 1.93 8.33
N LYS A 363 20.16 1.34 8.47
CA LYS A 363 20.41 -0.07 8.16
C LYS A 363 19.45 -1.02 8.85
N GLU A 364 19.08 -0.71 10.08
CA GLU A 364 18.18 -1.50 10.92
C GLU A 364 16.72 -1.19 10.64
N GLN A 365 16.42 -0.12 9.87
CA GLN A 365 15.06 0.35 9.59
C GLN A 365 14.23 0.48 10.88
N ARG A 366 14.74 1.22 11.86
CA ARG A 366 14.19 1.28 13.22
C ARG A 366 12.81 1.92 13.32
N LEU A 367 12.41 2.69 12.33
CA LEU A 367 11.12 3.36 12.29
C LEU A 367 10.25 2.82 11.15
N LEU A 368 8.94 2.82 11.41
CA LEU A 368 7.90 2.74 10.39
C LEU A 368 7.32 4.15 10.18
N TYR A 369 7.12 4.51 8.94
CA TYR A 369 6.37 5.69 8.51
C TYR A 369 5.06 5.19 7.92
N ILE A 370 3.94 5.67 8.42
CA ILE A 370 2.61 5.17 8.06
C ILE A 370 1.75 6.34 7.61
N SER A 371 1.40 6.34 6.33
CA SER A 371 0.48 7.34 5.79
C SER A 371 -0.94 7.10 6.27
N ASP A 372 -1.58 8.15 6.72
CA ASP A 372 -2.96 8.15 7.20
C ASP A 372 -3.83 9.05 6.31
N LEU A 373 -4.58 8.43 5.43
CA LEU A 373 -5.45 9.10 4.47
C LEU A 373 -6.58 9.89 5.16
N THR A 374 -7.14 9.32 6.23
CA THR A 374 -8.32 9.89 6.89
C THR A 374 -7.96 11.05 7.80
N ASN A 375 -6.90 10.88 8.60
CA ASN A 375 -6.46 11.92 9.54
C ASN A 375 -5.44 12.88 8.91
N ASN A 376 -4.98 12.60 7.68
CA ASN A 376 -4.08 13.45 6.90
C ASN A 376 -2.77 13.78 7.61
N HIS A 377 -2.06 12.73 8.05
CA HIS A 377 -0.71 12.84 8.56
C HIS A 377 0.08 11.54 8.40
N ILE A 378 1.39 11.60 8.61
CA ILE A 378 2.26 10.45 8.67
C ILE A 378 2.55 10.15 10.14
N TRP A 379 2.25 8.92 10.57
CA TRP A 379 2.64 8.41 11.88
C TRP A 379 4.07 7.89 11.84
N PHE A 380 4.80 8.11 12.92
CA PHE A 380 6.11 7.52 13.15
C PHE A 380 6.02 6.51 14.28
N LEU A 381 6.31 5.25 13.96
CA LEU A 381 6.27 4.16 14.93
C LEU A 381 7.66 3.58 15.12
N ASN A 382 7.94 3.12 16.34
CA ASN A 382 9.03 2.21 16.57
C ASN A 382 8.72 0.86 15.90
N ARG A 383 9.63 0.37 15.06
CA ARG A 383 9.42 -0.86 14.29
C ARG A 383 9.42 -2.12 15.17
N GLU A 384 10.10 -2.12 16.31
CA GLU A 384 10.19 -3.31 17.15
C GLU A 384 8.86 -3.64 17.84
N ASP A 385 8.20 -2.62 18.42
CA ASP A 385 7.04 -2.77 19.29
C ASP A 385 5.77 -2.06 18.78
N GLY A 386 5.85 -1.30 17.69
CA GLY A 386 4.74 -0.54 17.13
C GLY A 386 4.35 0.71 17.94
N LYS A 387 5.16 1.10 18.93
CA LYS A 387 4.90 2.29 19.74
C LYS A 387 4.89 3.53 18.87
N ILE A 388 3.80 4.30 18.92
CA ILE A 388 3.69 5.60 18.25
C ILE A 388 4.63 6.58 18.95
N LEU A 389 5.56 7.16 18.20
CA LEU A 389 6.54 8.14 18.66
C LEU A 389 6.10 9.57 18.36
N GLY A 390 5.26 9.77 17.37
CA GLY A 390 4.74 11.06 16.93
C GLY A 390 4.13 11.01 15.55
N GLN A 391 3.84 12.18 15.02
CA GLN A 391 3.28 12.35 13.68
C GLN A 391 3.75 13.66 13.04
N MET A 392 3.60 13.78 11.72
CA MET A 392 3.75 15.03 10.99
C MET A 392 2.61 15.28 10.03
N GLY A 393 2.35 16.55 9.72
CA GLY A 393 1.26 16.98 8.84
C GLY A 393 -0.06 17.15 9.57
N GLN A 394 -1.01 17.67 8.83
CA GLN A 394 -2.40 17.89 9.27
C GLN A 394 -3.26 18.12 8.03
N MET A 395 -4.57 18.01 8.16
CA MET A 395 -5.50 18.31 7.06
C MET A 395 -5.36 19.75 6.57
N GLY A 396 -5.27 19.93 5.27
CA GLY A 396 -5.25 21.22 4.59
C GLY A 396 -4.60 21.18 3.22
N GLU A 397 -4.69 22.28 2.48
CA GLU A 397 -4.22 22.39 1.10
C GLU A 397 -2.91 23.18 0.95
N ASN A 398 -2.40 23.78 2.02
CA ASN A 398 -1.12 24.49 2.00
C ASN A 398 0.06 23.52 1.92
N GLY A 399 1.22 24.01 1.52
CA GLY A 399 2.46 23.23 1.56
C GLY A 399 2.75 22.70 2.96
N GLY A 400 3.08 21.41 3.05
CA GLY A 400 3.30 20.72 4.32
C GLY A 400 2.02 20.25 5.05
N GLN A 401 0.86 20.55 4.53
CA GLN A 401 -0.42 19.97 4.92
C GLN A 401 -0.83 18.88 3.92
N PHE A 402 -1.82 18.07 4.24
CA PHE A 402 -2.31 16.99 3.38
C PHE A 402 -3.83 17.07 3.18
N PHE A 403 -4.28 16.75 1.98
CA PHE A 403 -5.68 16.51 1.70
C PHE A 403 -5.84 15.24 0.86
N GLY A 404 -6.06 14.12 1.55
CA GLY A 404 -6.08 12.80 0.92
C GLY A 404 -4.68 12.22 0.77
N LEU A 405 -3.85 12.27 1.81
CA LEU A 405 -2.54 11.61 1.85
C LEU A 405 -2.70 10.12 1.58
N HIS A 406 -2.14 9.66 0.46
CA HIS A 406 -2.42 8.33 -0.04
C HIS A 406 -1.17 7.47 -0.19
N MET A 407 -0.14 8.02 -0.81
CA MET A 407 1.12 7.33 -1.06
C MET A 407 2.29 8.04 -0.42
N GLU A 408 3.30 7.26 -0.05
CA GLU A 408 4.57 7.77 0.44
C GLU A 408 5.73 6.95 -0.11
N ALA A 409 6.88 7.57 -0.25
CA ALA A 409 8.15 6.95 -0.57
C ALA A 409 9.27 7.61 0.22
N VAL A 410 10.35 6.87 0.49
CA VAL A 410 11.51 7.37 1.25
C VAL A 410 12.76 7.05 0.45
N ASP A 411 13.62 8.06 0.24
CA ASP A 411 14.88 7.87 -0.46
C ASP A 411 16.02 7.42 0.47
N SER A 412 17.19 7.17 -0.12
CA SER A 412 18.38 6.71 0.61
C SER A 412 18.89 7.70 1.68
N LYS A 413 18.48 8.96 1.61
CA LYS A 413 18.85 10.05 2.53
C LYS A 413 17.79 10.31 3.59
N GLY A 414 16.67 9.59 3.52
CA GLY A 414 15.54 9.74 4.42
C GLY A 414 14.62 10.92 4.07
N ILE A 415 14.68 11.41 2.87
CA ILE A 415 13.72 12.38 2.36
C ILE A 415 12.41 11.65 2.12
N ILE A 416 11.29 12.21 2.61
CA ILE A 416 9.96 11.67 2.39
C ILE A 416 9.33 12.38 1.19
N TYR A 417 8.78 11.58 0.30
CA TYR A 417 7.91 12.02 -0.78
C TYR A 417 6.49 11.54 -0.51
N THR A 418 5.50 12.39 -0.74
CA THR A 418 4.10 12.07 -0.53
C THR A 418 3.28 12.31 -1.78
N GLY A 419 2.26 11.49 -1.98
CA GLY A 419 1.26 11.63 -3.04
C GLY A 419 -0.14 11.72 -2.44
N GLU A 420 -0.93 12.63 -2.97
CA GLU A 420 -2.29 12.91 -2.49
C GLU A 420 -3.31 12.61 -3.58
N VAL A 421 -4.45 12.04 -3.15
CA VAL A 421 -5.64 11.84 -3.98
C VAL A 421 -6.72 12.87 -3.62
N PHE A 422 -7.91 12.72 -4.15
CA PHE A 422 -9.03 13.65 -3.98
C PHE A 422 -8.66 15.08 -4.38
N ALA A 423 -8.98 16.08 -3.57
CA ALA A 423 -8.68 17.47 -3.86
C ALA A 423 -7.18 17.83 -3.66
N GLY A 424 -6.42 16.98 -3.00
CA GLY A 424 -4.97 17.20 -2.82
C GLY A 424 -4.21 17.22 -4.15
N GLN A 425 -4.38 16.17 -4.95
CA GLN A 425 -3.89 16.07 -6.34
C GLN A 425 -2.48 16.63 -6.54
N ARG A 426 -1.51 16.18 -5.73
CA ARG A 426 -0.14 16.69 -5.77
C ARG A 426 0.86 15.69 -5.21
N VAL A 427 2.12 15.97 -5.48
CA VAL A 427 3.28 15.38 -4.81
C VAL A 427 3.97 16.45 -3.96
N GLN A 428 4.50 16.07 -2.80
CA GLN A 428 5.28 16.94 -1.94
C GLN A 428 6.55 16.25 -1.46
N ARG A 429 7.57 17.04 -1.09
CA ARG A 429 8.84 16.57 -0.55
C ARG A 429 9.08 17.14 0.85
N PHE A 430 9.60 16.30 1.76
CA PHE A 430 9.90 16.67 3.12
C PHE A 430 11.34 16.29 3.46
N LEU A 431 12.12 17.28 3.84
CA LEU A 431 13.53 17.14 4.18
C LEU A 431 13.70 16.84 5.65
N PRO A 432 14.54 15.84 6.04
CA PRO A 432 14.82 15.58 7.44
C PRO A 432 15.52 16.79 8.10
N VAL A 433 15.07 17.12 9.31
CA VAL A 433 15.69 18.17 10.13
C VAL A 433 16.65 17.51 11.11
N LYS A 434 17.91 17.97 11.09
CA LYS A 434 18.95 17.49 11.99
C LYS A 434 18.77 18.02 13.40
#